data_3af9b9e732c48f7238d6be4574886518
#
_entry.id   3af9b9e732c48f7238d6be4574886518
#
_cell.length_a   1.000
_cell.length_b   1.000
_cell.length_c   1.000
_cell.angle_alpha   90.00
_cell.angle_beta   90.00
_cell.angle_gamma   90.00
#
_symmetry.space_group_name_H-M   'P 1'
#
loop_
_entity.id
_entity.type
_entity.pdbx_description
1 polymer ?
#
loop_
_entity_poly.entity_id
_entity_poly.type
_entity_poly.pdbx_seq_one_letter_code
_entity_poly.pdbx_strand_id
1 'polypeptide(L)'
;MAKITLSLIKRDHVRVVLEAIARKKHITKQEIAALTGLSLVTVGKITDTLGEAGIIVHGKNVQQKVGRRAEVLRVRQDWAIPVYDLSGTTFRFYITSLDGKIID
;
A
#
# COMPACT_ATOMS: atom_id res chain seq x y z
N MET A 1 11.01 5.62 -15.58
CA MET A 1 10.97 4.99 -14.26
C MET A 1 11.36 6.03 -13.22
N ALA A 2 10.47 6.30 -12.30
CA ALA A 2 10.77 7.26 -11.26
C ALA A 2 12.00 6.79 -10.49
N LYS A 3 13.00 7.64 -10.46
CA LYS A 3 14.18 7.40 -9.66
C LYS A 3 13.76 7.39 -8.20
N ILE A 4 13.63 6.22 -7.64
CA ILE A 4 13.43 6.12 -6.21
C ILE A 4 14.80 6.22 -5.55
N THR A 5 15.29 7.45 -5.40
CA THR A 5 16.47 7.72 -4.58
C THR A 5 16.06 7.77 -3.12
N LEU A 6 15.33 6.77 -2.69
CA LEU A 6 15.06 6.64 -1.28
C LEU A 6 16.27 6.00 -0.63
N SER A 7 16.79 6.62 0.41
CA SER A 7 17.78 6.00 1.26
C SER A 7 17.23 4.67 1.78
N LEU A 8 18.08 3.75 2.18
CA LEU A 8 17.64 2.45 2.72
C LEU A 8 16.62 2.61 3.86
N ILE A 9 16.79 3.65 4.69
CA ILE A 9 15.86 3.95 5.78
C ILE A 9 14.47 4.29 5.24
N LYS A 10 14.41 5.07 4.17
CA LYS A 10 13.14 5.43 3.54
C LYS A 10 12.47 4.25 2.86
N ARG A 11 13.23 3.30 2.35
CA ARG A 11 12.68 2.06 1.78
C ARG A 11 11.92 1.26 2.82
N ASP A 12 12.47 1.13 4.00
CA ASP A 12 11.82 0.42 5.09
C ASP A 12 10.53 1.14 5.51
N HIS A 13 10.55 2.45 5.55
CA HIS A 13 9.36 3.25 5.85
C HIS A 13 8.26 3.03 4.81
N VAL A 14 8.62 3.06 3.53
CA VAL A 14 7.65 2.80 2.44
C VAL A 14 7.07 1.40 2.56
N ARG A 15 7.92 0.41 2.85
CA ARG A 15 7.47 -0.96 2.98
C ARG A 15 6.47 -1.14 4.13
N VAL A 16 6.76 -0.60 5.30
CA VAL A 16 5.84 -0.76 6.44
C VAL A 16 4.52 -0.03 6.23
N VAL A 17 4.55 1.11 5.57
CA VAL A 17 3.33 1.85 5.22
C VAL A 17 2.50 1.03 4.23
N LEU A 18 3.11 0.52 3.18
CA LEU A 18 2.41 -0.26 2.17
C LEU A 18 1.84 -1.57 2.76
N GLU A 19 2.60 -2.24 3.62
CA GLU A 19 2.12 -3.42 4.32
C GLU A 19 0.90 -3.13 5.19
N ALA A 20 0.91 -2.01 5.89
CA ALA A 20 -0.23 -1.61 6.72
C ALA A 20 -1.49 -1.40 5.86
N ILE A 21 -1.35 -0.73 4.73
CA ILE A 21 -2.45 -0.49 3.80
C ILE A 21 -2.97 -1.83 3.23
N ALA A 22 -2.08 -2.70 2.83
CA ALA A 22 -2.45 -3.99 2.25
C ALA A 22 -3.18 -4.89 3.25
N ARG A 23 -2.73 -4.90 4.50
CA ARG A 23 -3.33 -5.76 5.54
C ARG A 23 -4.71 -5.29 5.98
N LYS A 24 -4.89 -3.99 6.10
CA LYS A 24 -6.14 -3.43 6.63
C LYS A 24 -7.21 -3.23 5.57
N LYS A 25 -6.84 -3.27 4.31
CA LYS A 25 -7.72 -3.03 3.15
C LYS A 25 -8.26 -1.61 3.06
N HIS A 26 -8.73 -1.05 4.15
CA HIS A 26 -9.21 0.33 4.26
C HIS A 26 -8.59 0.94 5.50
N ILE A 27 -7.75 1.95 5.34
CA ILE A 27 -7.00 2.53 6.44
C ILE A 27 -6.81 4.04 6.22
N THR A 28 -6.81 4.80 7.30
CA THR A 28 -6.53 6.23 7.26
C THR A 28 -5.05 6.49 7.52
N LYS A 29 -4.58 7.70 7.18
CA LYS A 29 -3.20 8.11 7.46
C LYS A 29 -2.90 8.06 8.96
N GLN A 30 -3.86 8.47 9.78
CA GLN A 30 -3.71 8.45 11.24
C GLN A 30 -3.53 7.02 11.76
N GLU A 31 -4.30 6.09 11.22
CA GLU A 31 -4.17 4.69 11.58
C GLU A 31 -2.83 4.11 11.14
N ILE A 32 -2.36 4.48 9.95
CA ILE A 32 -1.04 4.08 9.48
C ILE A 32 0.04 4.59 10.41
N ALA A 33 -0.02 5.86 10.80
CA ALA A 33 0.94 6.45 11.72
C ALA A 33 0.94 5.71 13.07
N ALA A 34 -0.24 5.38 13.58
CA ALA A 34 -0.37 4.65 14.85
C ALA A 34 0.23 3.24 14.76
N LEU A 35 0.01 2.54 13.65
CA LEU A 35 0.51 1.17 13.47
C LEU A 35 2.02 1.11 13.21
N THR A 36 2.55 2.09 12.50
CA THR A 36 3.95 2.06 12.07
C THR A 36 4.90 2.79 13.00
N GLY A 37 4.37 3.67 13.85
CA GLY A 37 5.19 4.55 14.67
C GLY A 37 5.80 5.73 13.92
N LEU A 38 5.46 5.88 12.64
CA LEU A 38 5.93 7.00 11.84
C LEU A 38 5.09 8.25 12.10
N SER A 39 5.70 9.42 11.88
CA SER A 39 4.96 10.68 12.01
C SER A 39 3.91 10.81 10.91
N LEU A 40 2.87 11.56 11.17
CA LEU A 40 1.82 11.80 10.19
C LEU A 40 2.37 12.50 8.94
N VAL A 41 3.36 13.37 9.10
CA VAL A 41 4.03 14.05 7.98
C VAL A 41 4.74 13.04 7.09
N THR A 42 5.48 12.11 7.68
CA THR A 42 6.18 11.06 6.93
C THR A 42 5.19 10.15 6.22
N VAL A 43 4.13 9.73 6.89
CA VAL A 43 3.06 8.93 6.29
C VAL A 43 2.43 9.68 5.12
N GLY A 44 2.16 10.96 5.28
CA GLY A 44 1.59 11.78 4.21
C GLY A 44 2.47 11.82 2.97
N LYS A 45 3.77 12.02 3.13
CA LYS A 45 4.72 12.03 2.01
C LYS A 45 4.78 10.69 1.29
N ILE A 46 4.80 9.60 2.05
CA ILE A 46 4.86 8.25 1.48
C ILE A 46 3.57 7.94 0.74
N THR A 47 2.42 8.23 1.32
CA THR A 47 1.13 7.95 0.68
C THR A 47 0.91 8.81 -0.55
N ASP A 48 1.39 10.04 -0.56
CA ASP A 48 1.35 10.88 -1.76
C ASP A 48 2.18 10.27 -2.88
N THR A 49 3.39 9.81 -2.57
CA THR A 49 4.26 9.16 -3.56
C THR A 49 3.63 7.89 -4.10
N LEU A 50 3.08 7.06 -3.24
CA LEU A 50 2.41 5.82 -3.65
C LEU A 50 1.15 6.10 -4.48
N GLY A 51 0.43 7.15 -4.14
CA GLY A 51 -0.75 7.57 -4.89
C GLY A 51 -0.39 8.08 -6.28
N GLU A 52 0.69 8.87 -6.41
CA GLU A 52 1.18 9.34 -7.70
C GLU A 52 1.64 8.20 -8.59
N ALA A 53 2.22 7.17 -7.98
CA ALA A 53 2.63 5.95 -8.71
C ALA A 53 1.46 5.05 -9.06
N GLY A 54 0.25 5.34 -8.56
CA GLY A 54 -0.93 4.53 -8.82
C GLY A 54 -1.02 3.25 -8.01
N ILE A 55 -0.15 3.06 -7.03
CA ILE A 55 -0.12 1.84 -6.21
C ILE A 55 -1.26 1.82 -5.19
N ILE A 56 -1.59 2.99 -4.64
CA ILE A 56 -2.71 3.13 -3.73
C ILE A 56 -3.74 4.09 -4.32
N VAL A 57 -4.98 3.90 -3.90
CA VAL A 57 -6.08 4.77 -4.30
C VAL A 57 -6.78 5.30 -3.05
N HIS A 58 -7.37 6.47 -3.20
CA HIS A 58 -8.12 7.11 -2.15
C HIS A 58 -9.57 6.66 -2.23
N GLY A 59 -10.05 6.07 -1.15
CA GLY A 59 -11.43 5.64 -1.04
C GLY A 59 -12.30 6.72 -0.42
N LYS A 60 -13.57 6.65 -0.73
CA LYS A 60 -14.54 7.50 -0.06
C LYS A 60 -14.68 7.07 1.38
N ASN A 61 -14.71 8.05 2.24
CA ASN A 61 -14.87 7.85 3.64
C ASN A 61 -16.23 7.29 3.98
N VAL A 62 -16.22 6.22 4.74
CA VAL A 62 -17.44 5.62 5.27
C VAL A 62 -17.61 6.13 6.69
N GLN A 63 -18.39 7.16 6.85
CA GLN A 63 -18.91 7.61 8.14
C GLN A 63 -17.91 8.08 9.18
N GLN A 64 -17.84 9.36 9.30
CA GLN A 64 -17.46 9.94 10.59
C GLN A 64 -18.65 10.64 11.21
N LYS A 65 -18.86 10.34 12.46
CA LYS A 65 -19.92 10.93 13.27
C LYS A 65 -19.74 12.43 13.49
N VAL A 66 -18.58 12.99 13.23
CA VAL A 66 -18.29 14.41 13.48
C VAL A 66 -17.37 14.98 12.41
N GLY A 67 -17.88 15.83 11.62
CA GLY A 67 -17.27 16.90 10.84
C GLY A 67 -16.12 16.59 9.89
N ARG A 68 -15.10 15.89 10.24
CA ARG A 68 -13.96 15.60 9.37
C ARG A 68 -14.04 14.22 8.74
N ARG A 69 -14.03 14.21 7.44
CA ARG A 69 -13.89 12.98 6.70
C ARG A 69 -12.42 12.60 6.64
N ALA A 70 -12.05 11.53 7.35
CA ALA A 70 -10.74 10.95 7.17
C ALA A 70 -10.72 10.19 5.85
N GLU A 71 -9.75 10.49 5.04
CA GLU A 71 -9.57 9.83 3.77
C GLU A 71 -9.09 8.41 3.98
N VAL A 72 -9.77 7.46 3.38
CA VAL A 72 -9.44 6.05 3.46
C VAL A 72 -8.56 5.67 2.28
N LEU A 73 -7.48 4.99 2.56
CA LEU A 73 -6.52 4.53 1.56
C LEU A 73 -6.64 3.02 1.41
N ARG A 74 -6.45 2.56 0.19
CA ARG A 74 -6.42 1.13 -0.13
C ARG A 74 -5.46 0.85 -1.26
N VAL A 75 -4.96 -0.37 -1.31
CA VAL A 75 -4.12 -0.81 -2.43
C VAL A 75 -4.98 -0.96 -3.67
N ARG A 76 -4.44 -0.51 -4.79
CA ARG A 76 -5.07 -0.67 -6.09
C ARG A 76 -5.24 -2.16 -6.42
N GLN A 77 -6.42 -2.54 -6.91
CA GLN A 77 -6.75 -3.95 -7.12
C GLN A 77 -6.94 -4.35 -8.58
N ASP A 78 -6.89 -3.40 -9.48
CA ASP A 78 -7.13 -3.65 -10.91
C ASP A 78 -5.86 -3.95 -11.70
N TRP A 79 -4.71 -4.05 -11.05
CA TRP A 79 -3.48 -4.49 -11.69
C TRP A 79 -3.34 -6.01 -11.54
N ALA A 80 -2.96 -6.65 -12.63
CA ALA A 80 -2.63 -8.07 -12.64
C ALA A 80 -1.11 -8.22 -12.68
N ILE A 81 -0.55 -8.91 -11.69
CA ILE A 81 0.89 -9.08 -11.56
C ILE A 81 1.23 -10.54 -11.76
N PRO A 82 2.04 -10.87 -12.78
CA PRO A 82 2.52 -12.24 -12.94
C PRO A 82 3.58 -12.56 -11.89
N VAL A 83 3.44 -13.70 -11.26
CA VAL A 83 4.38 -14.19 -10.25
C VAL A 83 4.87 -15.56 -10.68
N TYR A 84 6.18 -15.73 -10.73
CA TYR A 84 6.82 -17.00 -11.06
C TYR A 84 7.49 -17.55 -9.81
N ASP A 85 7.07 -18.73 -9.39
CA ASP A 85 7.69 -19.41 -8.28
C ASP A 85 8.61 -20.50 -8.82
N LEU A 86 9.90 -20.29 -8.64
CA LEU A 86 10.95 -21.19 -9.11
C LEU A 86 11.53 -22.03 -7.96
N SER A 87 10.89 -21.99 -6.82
CA SER A 87 11.36 -22.75 -5.66
C SER A 87 11.04 -24.24 -5.83
N GLY A 88 11.93 -25.08 -5.35
CA GLY A 88 11.74 -26.52 -5.42
C GLY A 88 11.92 -27.08 -6.82
N THR A 89 11.28 -28.20 -7.10
CA THR A 89 11.36 -28.92 -8.36
C THR A 89 10.21 -28.60 -9.32
N THR A 90 9.25 -27.81 -8.88
CA THR A 90 8.06 -27.49 -9.65
C THR A 90 8.05 -26.00 -9.98
N PHE A 91 7.82 -25.70 -11.26
CA PHE A 91 7.61 -24.35 -11.71
C PHE A 91 6.14 -23.98 -11.52
N ARG A 92 5.87 -22.86 -10.85
CA ARG A 92 4.51 -22.38 -10.64
C ARG A 92 4.34 -20.97 -11.18
N PHE A 93 3.17 -20.75 -11.73
CA PHE A 93 2.82 -19.45 -12.28
C PHE A 93 1.48 -19.00 -11.70
N TYR A 94 1.46 -17.76 -11.23
CA TYR A 94 0.24 -17.15 -10.69
C TYR A 94 0.04 -15.77 -11.29
N ILE A 95 -1.20 -15.34 -11.32
CA ILE A 95 -1.52 -13.94 -11.52
C ILE A 95 -2.16 -13.43 -10.24
N THR A 96 -1.59 -12.37 -9.69
CA THR A 96 -2.07 -11.81 -8.43
C THR A 96 -2.47 -10.36 -8.61
N SER A 97 -3.33 -9.90 -7.72
CA SER A 97 -3.54 -8.46 -7.54
C SER A 97 -2.37 -7.88 -6.74
N LEU A 98 -2.30 -6.56 -6.69
CA LEU A 98 -1.19 -5.87 -6.01
C LEU A 98 -1.14 -6.17 -4.50
N ASP A 99 -2.27 -6.51 -3.89
CA ASP A 99 -2.34 -6.88 -2.49
C ASP A 99 -2.08 -8.38 -2.24
N GLY A 100 -1.67 -9.11 -3.26
CA GLY A 100 -1.25 -10.51 -3.14
C GLY A 100 -2.35 -11.55 -3.29
N LYS A 101 -3.55 -11.15 -3.66
CA LYS A 101 -4.63 -12.12 -3.91
C LYS A 101 -4.44 -12.78 -5.26
N ILE A 102 -4.52 -14.10 -5.27
CA ILE A 102 -4.45 -14.86 -6.52
C ILE A 102 -5.72 -14.59 -7.33
N ILE A 103 -5.54 -14.13 -8.56
CA ILE A 103 -6.64 -13.86 -9.47
C ILE A 103 -6.91 -15.08 -10.33
N ASP A 104 -5.83 -15.78 -10.70
CA ASP A 104 -5.91 -16.96 -11.55
C ASP A 104 -4.68 -17.87 -11.37
#